data_3d5f684db51e91c9d7af31390337554e
#
_entry.id   3d5f684db51e91c9d7af31390337554e
#
_cell.length_a   1.000
_cell.length_b   1.000
_cell.length_c   1.000
_cell.angle_alpha   90.00
_cell.angle_beta   90.00
_cell.angle_gamma   90.00
#
_symmetry.space_group_name_H-M   'P 1'
#
loop_
_entity.id
_entity.type
_entity.pdbx_description
1 polymer ?
#
loop_
_entity_poly.entity_id
_entity_poly.type
_entity_poly.pdbx_seq_one_letter_code
_entity_poly.pdbx_strand_id
1 'polypeptide(L)'
;MEFTRNLKKGSYGEDVFYIKNLLFDLGYFSSDIKEIKSCSFGNDTVEAVKAFQRKNKDENGKNLEVDGIVGRLTWNAIERAAASKPALIPTPLPTSKKLLSSYRHIAASKRAKIEQDLAKVSDLRKEIVLEILDYAYDKDVAGDVRALYIYGANLYDQNLKINYADPTEVEKHAARYPNYFNGGRKEWMLEQIKRDPQLPASDCSGLEVGYLRKHKLVKSNFDTTANNFTTSKKYSTAIKKEQLQPGDWVGLNGHIGTYVGGGYVVEFYGGAYGCQLTDLNNRRGWDFVSRKVTSGKAWTRFRRPTFY
;
A
#
# COMPACT_ATOMS: atom_id res chain seq x y z
N MET A 1 -3.36 -22.95 -3.08
CA MET A 1 -3.57 -22.97 -1.58
C MET A 1 -4.32 -24.24 -1.24
N GLU A 2 -4.03 -24.90 -0.11
CA GLU A 2 -4.72 -26.13 0.27
C GLU A 2 -6.02 -25.85 1.02
N PHE A 3 -7.03 -26.69 0.80
CA PHE A 3 -8.29 -26.64 1.54
C PHE A 3 -8.08 -27.10 3.00
N THR A 4 -8.35 -26.24 3.97
CA THR A 4 -8.17 -26.52 5.40
C THR A 4 -9.49 -26.54 6.19
N ARG A 5 -10.54 -25.84 5.72
CA ARG A 5 -11.83 -25.71 6.41
C ARG A 5 -12.93 -25.24 5.45
N ASN A 6 -14.18 -25.44 5.83
CA ASN A 6 -15.33 -24.86 5.13
C ASN A 6 -15.36 -23.34 5.32
N LEU A 7 -15.56 -22.60 4.22
CA LEU A 7 -15.72 -21.15 4.24
C LEU A 7 -17.20 -20.80 4.05
N LYS A 8 -17.72 -19.95 4.92
CA LYS A 8 -19.13 -19.51 4.91
C LYS A 8 -19.23 -18.07 5.40
N LYS A 9 -20.40 -17.47 5.32
CA LYS A 9 -20.66 -16.13 5.85
C LYS A 9 -20.06 -15.97 7.26
N GLY A 10 -19.26 -14.93 7.46
CA GLY A 10 -18.53 -14.65 8.69
C GLY A 10 -17.15 -15.30 8.78
N SER A 11 -16.76 -16.20 7.85
CA SER A 11 -15.37 -16.68 7.77
C SER A 11 -14.44 -15.52 7.43
N TYR A 12 -13.22 -15.57 8.00
CA TYR A 12 -12.19 -14.56 7.78
C TYR A 12 -10.82 -15.25 7.62
N GLY A 13 -10.02 -14.82 6.65
CA GLY A 13 -8.65 -15.33 6.44
C GLY A 13 -8.18 -15.23 4.99
N GLU A 14 -6.92 -15.64 4.79
CA GLU A 14 -6.29 -15.67 3.46
C GLU A 14 -6.96 -16.70 2.53
N ASP A 15 -7.49 -17.78 3.10
CA ASP A 15 -8.28 -18.80 2.39
C ASP A 15 -9.56 -18.20 1.79
N VAL A 16 -10.22 -17.29 2.51
CA VAL A 16 -11.37 -16.53 2.01
C VAL A 16 -10.94 -15.60 0.87
N PHE A 17 -9.86 -14.85 1.06
CA PHE A 17 -9.32 -13.95 0.06
C PHE A 17 -8.93 -14.70 -1.23
N TYR A 18 -8.26 -15.85 -1.09
CA TYR A 18 -7.88 -16.71 -2.20
C TYR A 18 -9.08 -17.14 -3.06
N ILE A 19 -10.12 -17.70 -2.42
CA ILE A 19 -11.33 -18.15 -3.11
C ILE A 19 -12.08 -16.98 -3.77
N LYS A 20 -12.14 -15.83 -3.13
CA LYS A 20 -12.77 -14.63 -3.71
C LYS A 20 -12.06 -14.17 -4.97
N ASN A 21 -10.74 -14.18 -4.99
CA ASN A 21 -9.98 -13.83 -6.19
C ASN A 21 -10.26 -14.82 -7.33
N LEU A 22 -10.27 -16.13 -7.07
CA LEU A 22 -10.61 -17.11 -8.09
C LEU A 22 -12.03 -16.92 -8.63
N LEU A 23 -13.02 -16.66 -7.76
CA LEU A 23 -14.40 -16.37 -8.18
C LEU A 23 -14.51 -15.07 -8.98
N PHE A 24 -13.72 -14.06 -8.64
CA PHE A 24 -13.62 -12.82 -9.41
C PHE A 24 -13.05 -13.08 -10.82
N ASP A 25 -11.93 -13.80 -10.91
CA ASP A 25 -11.29 -14.17 -12.18
C ASP A 25 -12.21 -15.02 -13.04
N LEU A 26 -13.08 -15.81 -12.42
CA LEU A 26 -14.12 -16.60 -13.09
C LEU A 26 -15.35 -15.78 -13.50
N GLY A 27 -15.45 -14.50 -13.10
CA GLY A 27 -16.53 -13.58 -13.45
C GLY A 27 -17.78 -13.71 -12.59
N TYR A 28 -17.66 -14.23 -11.38
CA TYR A 28 -18.76 -14.36 -10.42
C TYR A 28 -18.89 -13.19 -9.44
N PHE A 29 -17.95 -12.23 -9.48
CA PHE A 29 -18.07 -10.94 -8.80
C PHE A 29 -18.18 -9.81 -9.82
N SER A 30 -18.99 -8.80 -9.57
CA SER A 30 -18.99 -7.56 -10.35
C SER A 30 -17.83 -6.64 -9.92
N SER A 31 -17.34 -5.81 -10.85
CA SER A 31 -16.13 -4.99 -10.70
C SER A 31 -16.17 -3.91 -9.60
N ASP A 32 -17.33 -3.64 -8.99
CA ASP A 32 -17.53 -2.52 -8.08
C ASP A 32 -17.56 -2.88 -6.59
N ILE A 33 -17.21 -4.12 -6.23
CA ILE A 33 -17.46 -4.62 -4.89
C ILE A 33 -16.26 -4.34 -3.97
N LYS A 34 -16.45 -3.45 -2.99
CA LYS A 34 -15.53 -3.21 -1.88
C LYS A 34 -15.16 -4.50 -1.11
N GLU A 35 -16.04 -5.50 -1.13
CA GLU A 35 -15.85 -6.77 -0.43
C GLU A 35 -14.73 -7.63 -1.01
N ILE A 36 -14.43 -7.55 -2.31
CA ILE A 36 -13.36 -8.36 -2.94
C ILE A 36 -12.00 -8.12 -2.29
N LYS A 37 -11.71 -6.89 -1.88
CA LYS A 37 -10.44 -6.49 -1.26
C LYS A 37 -10.31 -6.88 0.21
N SER A 38 -11.34 -7.47 0.82
CA SER A 38 -11.31 -7.88 2.23
C SER A 38 -11.10 -9.39 2.37
N CYS A 39 -10.47 -9.83 3.47
CA CYS A 39 -10.37 -11.25 3.82
C CYS A 39 -11.67 -11.78 4.45
N SER A 40 -12.79 -11.07 4.37
CA SER A 40 -14.06 -11.42 5.00
C SER A 40 -15.02 -12.06 3.99
N PHE A 41 -15.72 -13.09 4.41
CA PHE A 41 -16.75 -13.77 3.63
C PHE A 41 -18.10 -13.13 3.94
N GLY A 42 -18.47 -12.11 3.18
CA GLY A 42 -19.71 -11.36 3.34
C GLY A 42 -20.87 -11.89 2.48
N ASN A 43 -21.92 -11.10 2.36
CA ASN A 43 -23.11 -11.46 1.59
C ASN A 43 -22.80 -11.61 0.10
N ASP A 44 -22.00 -10.71 -0.46
CA ASP A 44 -21.65 -10.73 -1.88
C ASP A 44 -20.82 -11.98 -2.22
N THR A 45 -19.95 -12.41 -1.28
CA THR A 45 -19.21 -13.65 -1.42
C THR A 45 -20.16 -14.86 -1.40
N VAL A 46 -21.19 -14.88 -0.54
CA VAL A 46 -22.22 -15.93 -0.53
C VAL A 46 -22.92 -16.02 -1.88
N GLU A 47 -23.33 -14.89 -2.45
CA GLU A 47 -24.04 -14.88 -3.74
C GLU A 47 -23.11 -15.28 -4.90
N ALA A 48 -21.85 -14.87 -4.89
CA ALA A 48 -20.87 -15.30 -5.88
C ALA A 48 -20.64 -16.83 -5.83
N VAL A 49 -20.52 -17.40 -4.63
CA VAL A 49 -20.39 -18.86 -4.43
C VAL A 49 -21.61 -19.59 -4.92
N LYS A 50 -22.83 -19.14 -4.57
CA LYS A 50 -24.08 -19.74 -5.07
C LYS A 50 -24.19 -19.64 -6.60
N ALA A 51 -23.80 -18.52 -7.19
CA ALA A 51 -23.80 -18.36 -8.64
C ALA A 51 -22.82 -19.34 -9.31
N PHE A 52 -21.66 -19.57 -8.71
CA PHE A 52 -20.70 -20.57 -9.14
C PHE A 52 -21.27 -21.99 -9.02
N GLN A 53 -21.82 -22.34 -7.85
CA GLN A 53 -22.39 -23.67 -7.56
C GLN A 53 -23.51 -24.05 -8.53
N ARG A 54 -24.38 -23.09 -8.92
CA ARG A 54 -25.47 -23.33 -9.90
C ARG A 54 -24.96 -23.74 -11.29
N LYS A 55 -23.77 -23.30 -11.67
CA LYS A 55 -23.25 -23.46 -13.04
C LYS A 55 -22.15 -24.52 -13.15
N ASN A 56 -21.67 -25.05 -12.04
CA ASN A 56 -20.52 -25.94 -12.02
C ASN A 56 -20.83 -27.26 -11.32
N LYS A 57 -20.01 -28.25 -11.64
CA LYS A 57 -20.14 -29.64 -11.13
C LYS A 57 -18.87 -29.99 -10.33
N ASP A 58 -18.98 -30.96 -9.43
CA ASP A 58 -17.86 -31.56 -8.74
C ASP A 58 -16.95 -32.37 -9.71
N GLU A 59 -15.93 -33.01 -9.20
CA GLU A 59 -14.97 -33.82 -9.94
C GLU A 59 -15.58 -35.08 -10.56
N ASN A 60 -16.71 -35.55 -10.04
CA ASN A 60 -17.46 -36.72 -10.52
C ASN A 60 -18.60 -36.34 -11.48
N GLY A 61 -18.71 -35.07 -11.87
CA GLY A 61 -19.75 -34.58 -12.76
C GLY A 61 -21.12 -34.38 -12.10
N LYS A 62 -21.22 -34.49 -10.75
CA LYS A 62 -22.45 -34.24 -9.99
C LYS A 62 -22.61 -32.75 -9.70
N ASN A 63 -23.85 -32.24 -9.73
CA ASN A 63 -24.14 -30.85 -9.41
C ASN A 63 -23.71 -30.52 -7.97
N LEU A 64 -23.08 -29.36 -7.79
CA LEU A 64 -22.75 -28.83 -6.47
C LEU A 64 -24.02 -28.42 -5.70
N GLU A 65 -24.01 -28.57 -4.40
CA GLU A 65 -25.05 -28.04 -3.54
C GLU A 65 -25.00 -26.50 -3.54
N VAL A 66 -26.16 -25.86 -3.74
CA VAL A 66 -26.23 -24.39 -3.86
C VAL A 66 -26.55 -23.79 -2.49
N ASP A 67 -25.59 -23.89 -1.57
CA ASP A 67 -25.72 -23.45 -0.17
C ASP A 67 -24.94 -22.15 0.14
N GLY A 68 -24.04 -21.74 -0.77
CA GLY A 68 -23.16 -20.57 -0.57
C GLY A 68 -21.99 -20.87 0.36
N ILE A 69 -21.70 -22.15 0.64
CA ILE A 69 -20.57 -22.60 1.46
C ILE A 69 -19.50 -23.15 0.54
N VAL A 70 -18.26 -22.75 0.75
CA VAL A 70 -17.11 -23.36 0.06
C VAL A 70 -16.60 -24.53 0.91
N GLY A 71 -17.24 -25.69 0.73
CA GLY A 71 -16.72 -26.97 1.20
C GLY A 71 -15.68 -27.54 0.24
N ARG A 72 -15.11 -28.71 0.55
CA ARG A 72 -14.05 -29.33 -0.26
C ARG A 72 -14.44 -29.49 -1.74
N LEU A 73 -15.66 -29.96 -2.04
CA LEU A 73 -16.11 -30.16 -3.42
C LEU A 73 -16.21 -28.82 -4.18
N THR A 74 -16.76 -27.80 -3.53
CA THR A 74 -16.85 -26.44 -4.12
C THR A 74 -15.47 -25.83 -4.29
N TRP A 75 -14.57 -26.00 -3.32
CA TRP A 75 -13.17 -25.55 -3.41
C TRP A 75 -12.46 -26.14 -4.62
N ASN A 76 -12.44 -27.49 -4.73
CA ASN A 76 -11.82 -28.21 -5.83
C ASN A 76 -12.43 -27.81 -7.20
N ALA A 77 -13.75 -27.60 -7.24
CA ALA A 77 -14.42 -27.16 -8.45
C ALA A 77 -14.00 -25.74 -8.86
N ILE A 78 -13.84 -24.81 -7.91
CA ILE A 78 -13.36 -23.45 -8.17
C ILE A 78 -11.92 -23.48 -8.70
N GLU A 79 -11.01 -24.22 -8.03
CA GLU A 79 -9.63 -24.34 -8.47
C GLU A 79 -9.53 -25.00 -9.87
N ARG A 80 -10.28 -26.06 -10.12
CA ARG A 80 -10.33 -26.72 -11.43
C ARG A 80 -10.89 -25.79 -12.52
N ALA A 81 -11.95 -25.04 -12.24
CA ALA A 81 -12.51 -24.08 -13.19
C ALA A 81 -11.52 -22.96 -13.51
N ALA A 82 -10.79 -22.49 -12.50
CA ALA A 82 -9.73 -21.50 -12.68
C ALA A 82 -8.56 -22.08 -13.52
N ALA A 83 -8.17 -23.33 -13.29
CA ALA A 83 -7.13 -24.02 -14.03
C ALA A 83 -7.54 -24.42 -15.47
N SER A 84 -8.85 -24.66 -15.71
CA SER A 84 -9.40 -25.09 -17.02
C SER A 84 -9.69 -23.92 -17.95
N LYS A 85 -9.74 -22.70 -17.45
CA LYS A 85 -9.59 -21.55 -18.37
C LYS A 85 -8.26 -21.76 -19.06
N PRO A 86 -8.20 -21.74 -20.43
CA PRO A 86 -6.92 -21.68 -21.11
C PRO A 86 -6.14 -20.61 -20.37
N ALA A 87 -4.94 -20.98 -19.88
CA ALA A 87 -4.12 -20.05 -19.14
C ALA A 87 -4.24 -18.73 -19.90
N LEU A 88 -5.12 -17.85 -19.42
CA LEU A 88 -4.89 -16.47 -19.65
C LEU A 88 -3.48 -16.38 -19.13
N ILE A 89 -2.52 -16.34 -20.06
CA ILE A 89 -1.18 -15.79 -19.84
C ILE A 89 -1.46 -14.78 -18.77
N PRO A 90 -0.95 -14.94 -17.50
CA PRO A 90 -1.39 -14.13 -16.38
C PRO A 90 -1.59 -12.75 -16.96
N THR A 91 -2.87 -12.34 -17.08
CA THR A 91 -3.20 -11.10 -17.78
C THR A 91 -2.33 -10.13 -17.07
N PRO A 92 -1.30 -9.55 -17.70
CA PRO A 92 -0.34 -8.73 -16.98
C PRO A 92 -1.25 -7.82 -16.18
N LEU A 93 -1.10 -7.83 -14.85
CA LEU A 93 -1.86 -7.04 -13.88
C LEU A 93 -2.30 -5.78 -14.56
N PRO A 94 -3.59 -5.42 -14.62
CA PRO A 94 -4.16 -4.46 -15.55
C PRO A 94 -3.17 -3.35 -15.77
N THR A 95 -2.63 -3.29 -16.96
CA THR A 95 -1.39 -2.63 -17.31
C THR A 95 -1.21 -1.40 -16.45
N SER A 96 -0.05 -1.17 -15.83
CA SER A 96 0.28 -0.03 -14.96
C SER A 96 -0.41 1.28 -15.37
N LYS A 97 -0.71 1.48 -16.63
CA LYS A 97 -1.52 2.54 -17.22
C LYS A 97 -2.88 2.75 -16.57
N LYS A 98 -3.64 1.68 -16.35
CA LYS A 98 -5.00 1.76 -15.80
C LYS A 98 -4.99 1.99 -14.29
N LEU A 99 -3.99 1.46 -13.59
CA LEU A 99 -3.76 1.69 -12.17
C LEU A 99 -3.36 3.15 -11.90
N LEU A 100 -2.33 3.68 -12.56
CA LEU A 100 -1.88 5.05 -12.35
C LEU A 100 -2.91 6.09 -12.83
N SER A 101 -3.75 5.78 -13.80
CA SER A 101 -4.83 6.68 -14.21
C SER A 101 -5.84 6.96 -13.10
N SER A 102 -6.00 6.05 -12.13
CA SER A 102 -6.89 6.23 -10.98
C SER A 102 -6.32 7.15 -9.89
N TYR A 103 -5.02 7.41 -9.88
CA TYR A 103 -4.33 8.28 -8.91
C TYR A 103 -4.50 9.77 -9.26
N ARG A 104 -5.76 10.25 -9.29
CA ARG A 104 -6.09 11.62 -9.70
C ARG A 104 -5.49 12.71 -8.79
N HIS A 105 -5.09 12.34 -7.58
CA HIS A 105 -4.36 13.19 -6.63
C HIS A 105 -2.88 13.40 -7.00
N ILE A 106 -2.41 12.79 -8.08
CA ILE A 106 -1.08 12.98 -8.65
C ILE A 106 -1.21 13.56 -10.05
N ALA A 107 -0.43 14.57 -10.38
CA ALA A 107 -0.44 15.24 -11.67
C ALA A 107 -0.21 14.25 -12.82
N ALA A 108 -0.99 14.38 -13.90
CA ALA A 108 -0.96 13.46 -15.04
C ALA A 108 0.45 13.31 -15.66
N SER A 109 1.20 14.43 -15.74
CA SER A 109 2.58 14.44 -16.24
C SER A 109 3.55 13.63 -15.36
N LYS A 110 3.36 13.65 -14.04
CA LYS A 110 4.15 12.85 -13.09
C LYS A 110 3.78 11.37 -13.20
N ARG A 111 2.47 11.05 -13.24
CA ARG A 111 1.99 9.69 -13.44
C ARG A 111 2.59 9.04 -14.69
N ALA A 112 2.59 9.75 -15.81
CA ALA A 112 3.14 9.23 -17.06
C ALA A 112 4.63 8.89 -16.97
N LYS A 113 5.43 9.74 -16.28
CA LYS A 113 6.86 9.48 -16.06
C LYS A 113 7.10 8.30 -15.11
N ILE A 114 6.34 8.22 -14.01
CA ILE A 114 6.41 7.10 -13.05
C ILE A 114 6.07 5.79 -13.77
N GLU A 115 5.04 5.78 -14.59
CA GLU A 115 4.58 4.62 -15.34
C GLU A 115 5.66 4.04 -16.28
N GLN A 116 6.40 4.91 -16.97
CA GLN A 116 7.50 4.50 -17.85
C GLN A 116 8.58 3.73 -17.10
N ASP A 117 8.88 4.10 -15.85
CA ASP A 117 9.88 3.42 -15.05
C ASP A 117 9.32 2.18 -14.36
N LEU A 118 8.04 2.21 -13.93
CA LEU A 118 7.37 1.05 -13.36
C LEU A 118 7.30 -0.11 -14.36
N ALA A 119 7.17 0.15 -15.64
CA ALA A 119 7.15 -0.89 -16.68
C ALA A 119 8.42 -1.76 -16.70
N LYS A 120 9.53 -1.27 -16.13
CA LYS A 120 10.87 -1.90 -16.17
C LYS A 120 11.23 -2.68 -14.90
N VAL A 121 10.37 -2.74 -13.89
CA VAL A 121 10.66 -3.38 -12.60
C VAL A 121 9.74 -4.58 -12.33
N SER A 122 10.10 -5.38 -11.31
CA SER A 122 9.30 -6.54 -10.88
C SER A 122 7.92 -6.12 -10.38
N ASP A 123 6.98 -7.06 -10.39
CA ASP A 123 5.61 -6.80 -9.93
C ASP A 123 5.56 -6.41 -8.46
N LEU A 124 6.38 -7.02 -7.60
CA LEU A 124 6.49 -6.63 -6.20
C LEU A 124 6.90 -5.15 -6.03
N ARG A 125 7.87 -4.67 -6.82
CA ARG A 125 8.26 -3.26 -6.81
C ARG A 125 7.13 -2.34 -7.28
N LYS A 126 6.37 -2.77 -8.30
CA LYS A 126 5.17 -2.04 -8.76
C LYS A 126 4.13 -1.94 -7.67
N GLU A 127 3.82 -3.06 -7.00
CA GLU A 127 2.85 -3.11 -5.90
C GLU A 127 3.24 -2.17 -4.75
N ILE A 128 4.49 -2.22 -4.31
CA ILE A 128 5.00 -1.32 -3.26
C ILE A 128 4.85 0.14 -3.69
N VAL A 129 5.28 0.48 -4.89
CA VAL A 129 5.21 1.87 -5.38
C VAL A 129 3.77 2.35 -5.51
N LEU A 130 2.88 1.53 -6.07
CA LEU A 130 1.47 1.88 -6.20
C LEU A 130 0.83 2.08 -4.83
N GLU A 131 1.14 1.21 -3.87
CA GLU A 131 0.62 1.33 -2.51
C GLU A 131 1.04 2.64 -1.83
N ILE A 132 2.33 2.99 -1.86
CA ILE A 132 2.81 4.20 -1.18
C ILE A 132 2.36 5.49 -1.87
N LEU A 133 2.10 5.46 -3.18
CA LEU A 133 1.52 6.59 -3.91
C LEU A 133 0.12 6.95 -3.44
N ASP A 134 -0.65 6.01 -2.89
CA ASP A 134 -1.98 6.29 -2.31
C ASP A 134 -1.94 7.28 -1.15
N TYR A 135 -0.84 7.33 -0.43
CA TYR A 135 -0.67 8.21 0.75
C TYR A 135 -0.01 9.54 0.42
N ALA A 136 0.55 9.67 -0.78
CA ALA A 136 1.34 10.84 -1.14
C ALA A 136 0.47 12.03 -1.56
N TYR A 137 0.73 13.19 -0.99
CA TYR A 137 0.20 14.46 -1.49
C TYR A 137 1.11 14.99 -2.59
N ASP A 138 0.53 15.39 -3.71
CA ASP A 138 1.23 16.09 -4.78
C ASP A 138 0.88 17.58 -4.75
N LYS A 139 1.87 18.42 -4.50
CA LYS A 139 1.71 19.89 -4.43
C LYS A 139 1.20 20.54 -5.73
N ASP A 140 1.30 19.82 -6.86
CA ASP A 140 0.87 20.29 -8.17
C ASP A 140 -0.60 19.90 -8.48
N VAL A 141 -1.28 19.25 -7.53
CA VAL A 141 -2.71 18.91 -7.60
C VAL A 141 -3.39 19.42 -6.33
N ALA A 142 -4.49 20.14 -6.52
CA ALA A 142 -5.28 20.59 -5.37
C ALA A 142 -5.83 19.40 -4.57
N GLY A 143 -5.76 19.48 -3.24
CA GLY A 143 -6.25 18.42 -2.36
C GLY A 143 -5.80 18.61 -0.91
N ASP A 144 -6.20 17.67 -0.07
CA ASP A 144 -5.86 17.63 1.34
C ASP A 144 -4.68 16.67 1.61
N VAL A 145 -4.12 16.75 2.82
CA VAL A 145 -3.14 15.77 3.31
C VAL A 145 -3.76 14.37 3.28
N ARG A 146 -2.98 13.37 2.86
CA ARG A 146 -3.46 12.00 2.68
C ARG A 146 -2.95 11.04 3.77
N ALA A 147 -1.89 11.42 4.48
CA ALA A 147 -1.37 10.72 5.64
C ALA A 147 -0.55 11.69 6.50
N LEU A 148 -0.67 11.60 7.82
CA LEU A 148 0.01 12.48 8.76
C LEU A 148 1.38 11.93 9.17
N TYR A 149 2.33 12.83 9.38
CA TYR A 149 3.62 12.48 9.98
C TYR A 149 3.47 12.42 11.51
N ILE A 150 3.60 11.23 12.08
CA ILE A 150 3.68 11.01 13.53
C ILE A 150 4.96 10.24 13.83
N TYR A 151 5.85 10.86 14.59
CA TYR A 151 7.16 10.28 14.94
C TYR A 151 7.00 8.93 15.65
N GLY A 152 7.72 7.91 15.18
CA GLY A 152 7.67 6.54 15.72
C GLY A 152 6.48 5.71 15.26
N ALA A 153 5.56 6.26 14.46
CA ALA A 153 4.48 5.49 13.87
C ALA A 153 4.97 4.74 12.62
N ASN A 154 4.54 3.50 12.49
CA ASN A 154 4.71 2.69 11.27
C ASN A 154 3.39 2.65 10.50
N LEU A 155 3.40 2.76 9.17
CA LEU A 155 2.20 2.78 8.34
C LEU A 155 1.28 1.56 8.57
N TYR A 156 1.88 0.40 8.79
CA TYR A 156 1.19 -0.82 9.21
C TYR A 156 1.71 -1.28 10.57
N ASP A 157 0.80 -1.60 11.47
CA ASP A 157 1.11 -2.15 12.78
C ASP A 157 1.63 -3.61 12.69
N GLN A 158 1.89 -4.24 13.83
CA GLN A 158 2.36 -5.64 13.89
C GLN A 158 1.29 -6.65 13.47
N ASN A 159 0.02 -6.25 13.41
CA ASN A 159 -1.11 -7.04 12.94
C ASN A 159 -1.45 -6.78 11.46
N LEU A 160 -0.59 -6.05 10.76
CA LEU A 160 -0.71 -5.65 9.36
C LEU A 160 -1.95 -4.78 9.07
N LYS A 161 -2.43 -4.05 10.08
CA LYS A 161 -3.49 -3.04 9.94
C LYS A 161 -2.88 -1.67 9.72
N ILE A 162 -3.54 -0.86 8.90
CA ILE A 162 -3.16 0.55 8.73
C ILE A 162 -3.22 1.24 10.09
N ASN A 163 -2.16 1.97 10.39
CA ASN A 163 -2.06 2.79 11.58
C ASN A 163 -2.71 4.15 11.29
N TYR A 164 -3.83 4.43 11.93
CA TYR A 164 -4.50 5.72 11.80
C TYR A 164 -3.97 6.72 12.83
N ALA A 165 -4.00 8.00 12.47
CA ALA A 165 -3.57 9.06 13.34
C ALA A 165 -4.46 9.16 14.58
N ASP A 166 -3.85 9.09 15.77
CA ASP A 166 -4.53 9.17 17.05
C ASP A 166 -4.28 10.55 17.69
N PRO A 167 -5.34 11.31 18.02
CA PRO A 167 -5.19 12.61 18.69
C PRO A 167 -4.43 12.50 20.02
N THR A 168 -4.58 11.40 20.75
CA THR A 168 -3.86 11.17 22.02
C THR A 168 -2.36 11.05 21.80
N GLU A 169 -1.93 10.38 20.72
CA GLU A 169 -0.52 10.28 20.36
C GLU A 169 0.04 11.65 19.91
N VAL A 170 -0.75 12.44 19.18
CA VAL A 170 -0.36 13.82 18.80
C VAL A 170 -0.12 14.68 20.05
N GLU A 171 -1.04 14.65 21.02
CA GLU A 171 -0.91 15.40 22.29
C GLU A 171 0.31 14.96 23.09
N LYS A 172 0.52 13.66 23.22
CA LYS A 172 1.65 13.06 23.93
C LYS A 172 2.99 13.42 23.30
N HIS A 173 3.06 13.35 21.95
CA HIS A 173 4.26 13.74 21.22
C HIS A 173 4.51 15.25 21.28
N ALA A 174 3.47 16.08 21.23
CA ALA A 174 3.58 17.52 21.37
C ALA A 174 4.12 17.92 22.76
N ALA A 175 3.68 17.24 23.81
CA ALA A 175 4.20 17.46 25.16
C ALA A 175 5.69 17.06 25.27
N ARG A 176 6.09 15.95 24.62
CA ARG A 176 7.46 15.44 24.67
C ARG A 176 8.44 16.20 23.77
N TYR A 177 7.96 16.69 22.62
CA TYR A 177 8.79 17.31 21.57
C TYR A 177 8.19 18.65 21.10
N PRO A 178 7.99 19.65 21.98
CA PRO A 178 7.24 20.86 21.67
C PRO A 178 7.75 21.62 20.45
N ASN A 179 9.07 21.59 20.19
CA ASN A 179 9.68 22.27 19.04
C ASN A 179 9.23 21.70 17.68
N TYR A 180 8.78 20.44 17.62
CA TYR A 180 8.26 19.84 16.37
C TYR A 180 6.77 20.15 16.14
N PHE A 181 6.05 20.60 17.19
CA PHE A 181 4.61 20.82 17.17
C PHE A 181 4.23 22.31 17.34
N ASN A 182 5.21 23.20 17.40
CA ASN A 182 4.97 24.65 17.50
C ASN A 182 4.44 25.22 16.15
N GLY A 183 4.07 26.52 16.17
CA GLY A 183 3.66 27.26 14.99
C GLY A 183 2.36 26.76 14.36
N GLY A 184 1.43 26.23 15.16
CA GLY A 184 0.11 25.77 14.70
C GLY A 184 0.08 24.35 14.16
N ARG A 185 1.21 23.60 14.23
CA ARG A 185 1.29 22.22 13.69
C ARG A 185 0.42 21.24 14.46
N LYS A 186 0.42 21.32 15.80
CA LYS A 186 -0.41 20.47 16.66
C LYS A 186 -1.88 20.66 16.33
N GLU A 187 -2.32 21.89 16.37
CA GLU A 187 -3.71 22.27 16.11
C GLU A 187 -4.17 21.83 14.73
N TRP A 188 -3.31 22.03 13.71
CA TRP A 188 -3.58 21.58 12.36
C TRP A 188 -3.72 20.05 12.29
N MET A 189 -2.81 19.27 12.91
CA MET A 189 -2.89 17.80 12.91
C MET A 189 -4.18 17.31 13.58
N LEU A 190 -4.53 17.87 14.74
CA LEU A 190 -5.77 17.51 15.45
C LEU A 190 -7.01 17.86 14.62
N GLU A 191 -6.99 18.96 13.89
CA GLU A 191 -8.08 19.33 12.98
C GLU A 191 -8.20 18.32 11.82
N GLN A 192 -7.08 17.88 11.23
CA GLN A 192 -7.11 16.86 10.17
C GLN A 192 -7.69 15.53 10.69
N ILE A 193 -7.27 15.07 11.87
CA ILE A 193 -7.80 13.84 12.49
C ILE A 193 -9.32 13.98 12.77
N LYS A 194 -9.76 15.15 13.22
CA LYS A 194 -11.19 15.42 13.44
C LYS A 194 -11.99 15.34 12.14
N ARG A 195 -11.42 15.81 11.01
CA ARG A 195 -12.07 15.74 9.67
C ARG A 195 -12.09 14.33 9.11
N ASP A 196 -11.02 13.60 9.31
CA ASP A 196 -10.87 12.22 8.87
C ASP A 196 -10.23 11.35 9.96
N PRO A 197 -11.03 10.67 10.79
CA PRO A 197 -10.54 9.77 11.84
C PRO A 197 -9.80 8.53 11.28
N GLN A 198 -9.88 8.27 9.98
CA GLN A 198 -9.17 7.19 9.30
C GLN A 198 -7.96 7.70 8.50
N LEU A 199 -7.45 8.87 8.83
CA LEU A 199 -6.26 9.42 8.19
C LEU A 199 -5.02 8.61 8.60
N PRO A 200 -4.32 7.96 7.65
CA PRO A 200 -3.15 7.15 7.96
C PRO A 200 -2.03 7.97 8.61
N ALA A 201 -1.21 7.31 9.40
CA ALA A 201 -0.07 7.92 10.06
C ALA A 201 1.20 7.06 9.94
N SER A 202 2.33 7.75 9.74
CA SER A 202 3.65 7.13 9.75
C SER A 202 4.74 8.17 10.02
N ASP A 203 5.94 7.72 10.38
CA ASP A 203 7.15 8.54 10.22
C ASP A 203 7.91 8.18 8.95
N CYS A 204 9.10 8.78 8.74
CA CYS A 204 9.84 8.56 7.50
C CYS A 204 10.28 7.10 7.32
N SER A 205 10.73 6.40 8.36
CA SER A 205 11.12 4.99 8.31
C SER A 205 9.95 4.03 8.45
N GLY A 206 8.90 4.49 9.09
CA GLY A 206 7.66 3.74 9.29
C GLY A 206 6.91 3.41 8.00
N LEU A 207 7.09 4.21 6.95
CA LEU A 207 6.62 3.89 5.61
C LEU A 207 7.27 2.59 5.10
N GLU A 208 8.60 2.53 5.13
CA GLU A 208 9.38 1.37 4.67
C GLU A 208 9.14 0.14 5.55
N VAL A 209 9.15 0.32 6.87
CA VAL A 209 8.79 -0.76 7.82
C VAL A 209 7.39 -1.29 7.52
N GLY A 210 6.45 -0.39 7.29
CA GLY A 210 5.05 -0.73 7.04
C GLY A 210 4.88 -1.61 5.81
N TYR A 211 5.36 -1.18 4.64
CA TYR A 211 5.19 -2.00 3.44
C TYR A 211 6.03 -3.29 3.47
N LEU A 212 7.23 -3.29 4.09
CA LEU A 212 7.99 -4.52 4.28
C LEU A 212 7.23 -5.56 5.12
N ARG A 213 6.55 -5.12 6.18
CA ARG A 213 5.67 -5.99 7.00
C ARG A 213 4.49 -6.49 6.18
N LYS A 214 3.77 -5.59 5.49
CA LYS A 214 2.57 -5.92 4.72
C LYS A 214 2.84 -6.94 3.62
N HIS A 215 3.95 -6.79 2.91
CA HIS A 215 4.38 -7.75 1.89
C HIS A 215 5.12 -8.98 2.45
N LYS A 216 5.13 -9.15 3.80
CA LYS A 216 5.76 -10.30 4.49
C LYS A 216 7.24 -10.50 4.15
N LEU A 217 7.93 -9.42 3.78
CA LEU A 217 9.37 -9.41 3.48
C LEU A 217 10.21 -9.42 4.76
N VAL A 218 9.58 -9.10 5.87
CA VAL A 218 10.15 -9.11 7.23
C VAL A 218 9.13 -9.69 8.21
N LYS A 219 9.57 -10.00 9.44
CA LYS A 219 8.66 -10.39 10.53
C LYS A 219 7.73 -9.23 10.90
N SER A 220 6.53 -9.51 11.37
CA SER A 220 5.53 -8.49 11.74
C SER A 220 6.00 -7.52 12.84
N ASN A 221 6.93 -7.95 13.70
CA ASN A 221 7.53 -7.10 14.74
C ASN A 221 8.84 -6.42 14.30
N PHE A 222 9.24 -6.54 13.02
CA PHE A 222 10.43 -5.86 12.50
C PHE A 222 10.25 -4.36 12.60
N ASP A 223 11.26 -3.67 13.13
CA ASP A 223 11.35 -2.22 13.20
C ASP A 223 12.81 -1.78 13.06
N THR A 224 13.02 -0.61 12.45
CA THR A 224 14.36 -0.04 12.32
C THR A 224 14.30 1.43 11.92
N THR A 225 15.45 2.10 11.96
CA THR A 225 15.55 3.53 11.69
C THR A 225 15.91 3.83 10.23
N ALA A 226 15.59 5.06 9.77
CA ALA A 226 16.00 5.59 8.47
C ALA A 226 17.52 5.47 8.23
N ASN A 227 18.34 5.72 9.25
CA ASN A 227 19.79 5.55 9.14
C ASN A 227 20.17 4.09 8.92
N ASN A 228 19.60 3.15 9.66
CA ASN A 228 19.88 1.73 9.48
C ASN A 228 19.52 1.27 8.06
N PHE A 229 18.36 1.64 7.53
CA PHE A 229 17.95 1.32 6.16
C PHE A 229 18.97 1.86 5.14
N THR A 230 19.49 3.07 5.36
CA THR A 230 20.28 3.78 4.35
C THR A 230 21.80 3.67 4.55
N THR A 231 22.29 3.00 5.59
CA THR A 231 23.73 2.80 5.83
C THR A 231 24.15 1.35 6.02
N SER A 232 23.27 0.51 6.56
CA SER A 232 23.61 -0.88 6.87
C SER A 232 23.54 -1.77 5.61
N LYS A 233 24.62 -2.52 5.35
CA LYS A 233 24.67 -3.53 4.29
C LYS A 233 23.68 -4.67 4.50
N LYS A 234 23.19 -4.85 5.73
CA LYS A 234 22.15 -5.84 6.04
C LYS A 234 20.82 -5.53 5.34
N TYR A 235 20.49 -4.26 5.20
CA TYR A 235 19.19 -3.83 4.70
C TYR A 235 19.20 -3.30 3.28
N SER A 236 20.37 -2.79 2.82
CA SER A 236 20.46 -2.23 1.48
C SER A 236 21.90 -2.15 0.96
N THR A 237 22.06 -2.15 -0.35
CA THR A 237 23.31 -1.96 -1.05
C THR A 237 23.41 -0.54 -1.57
N ALA A 238 24.57 0.11 -1.45
CA ALA A 238 24.81 1.41 -2.06
C ALA A 238 24.83 1.30 -3.58
N ILE A 239 24.15 2.22 -4.24
CA ILE A 239 24.11 2.34 -5.70
C ILE A 239 24.43 3.78 -6.10
N LYS A 240 24.71 4.01 -7.39
CA LYS A 240 24.79 5.36 -7.94
C LYS A 240 23.36 5.89 -8.19
N LYS A 241 23.20 7.20 -8.19
CA LYS A 241 21.90 7.86 -8.41
C LYS A 241 21.25 7.46 -9.73
N GLU A 242 22.06 7.30 -10.78
CA GLU A 242 21.63 6.92 -12.13
C GLU A 242 21.14 5.47 -12.23
N GLN A 243 21.41 4.66 -11.20
CA GLN A 243 20.99 3.26 -11.10
C GLN A 243 19.67 3.08 -10.34
N LEU A 244 19.07 4.19 -9.87
CA LEU A 244 17.78 4.13 -9.16
C LEU A 244 16.70 3.47 -10.00
N GLN A 245 15.97 2.59 -9.37
CA GLN A 245 14.77 1.94 -9.89
C GLN A 245 13.60 2.17 -8.93
N PRO A 246 12.34 2.22 -9.41
CA PRO A 246 11.18 2.27 -8.54
C PRO A 246 11.25 1.23 -7.41
N GLY A 247 11.01 1.65 -6.18
CA GLY A 247 11.19 0.86 -4.96
C GLY A 247 12.58 0.97 -4.32
N ASP A 248 13.58 1.60 -4.94
CA ASP A 248 14.86 1.88 -4.29
C ASP A 248 14.72 3.01 -3.27
N TRP A 249 15.57 3.01 -2.27
CA TRP A 249 15.54 4.02 -1.20
C TRP A 249 16.50 5.17 -1.46
N VAL A 250 16.07 6.34 -1.09
CA VAL A 250 16.90 7.55 -1.02
C VAL A 250 16.97 8.03 0.42
N GLY A 251 18.11 8.54 0.84
CA GLY A 251 18.31 8.93 2.23
C GLY A 251 19.22 10.11 2.45
N LEU A 252 19.10 10.66 3.63
CA LEU A 252 20.04 11.57 4.26
C LEU A 252 20.12 11.24 5.75
N ASN A 253 20.93 11.95 6.52
CA ASN A 253 21.06 11.64 7.95
C ASN A 253 19.70 11.82 8.67
N GLY A 254 19.20 10.73 9.26
CA GLY A 254 17.94 10.71 10.00
C GLY A 254 16.67 10.72 9.14
N HIS A 255 16.77 10.53 7.82
CA HIS A 255 15.59 10.58 6.96
C HIS A 255 15.71 9.63 5.75
N ILE A 256 14.57 9.14 5.27
CA ILE A 256 14.46 8.21 4.16
C ILE A 256 13.21 8.50 3.34
N GLY A 257 13.23 8.14 2.07
CA GLY A 257 12.10 8.10 1.16
C GLY A 257 12.28 6.98 0.13
N THR A 258 11.20 6.60 -0.52
CA THR A 258 11.21 5.59 -1.57
C THR A 258 11.10 6.23 -2.94
N TYR A 259 12.05 5.96 -3.84
CA TYR A 259 12.02 6.38 -5.23
C TYR A 259 10.90 5.64 -5.97
N VAL A 260 10.02 6.37 -6.62
CA VAL A 260 8.83 5.82 -7.30
C VAL A 260 8.94 5.83 -8.83
N GLY A 261 10.06 6.28 -9.37
CA GLY A 261 10.25 6.46 -10.81
C GLY A 261 9.98 7.89 -11.27
N GLY A 262 10.29 8.17 -12.55
CA GLY A 262 10.05 9.46 -13.18
C GLY A 262 10.79 10.65 -12.59
N GLY A 263 11.77 10.41 -11.70
CA GLY A 263 12.47 11.44 -10.94
C GLY A 263 11.73 11.87 -9.66
N TYR A 264 10.83 11.05 -9.12
CA TYR A 264 10.02 11.36 -7.93
C TYR A 264 10.28 10.40 -6.76
N VAL A 265 10.03 10.91 -5.55
CA VAL A 265 10.19 10.20 -4.27
C VAL A 265 8.94 10.38 -3.44
N VAL A 266 8.45 9.31 -2.84
CA VAL A 266 7.44 9.37 -1.77
C VAL A 266 8.16 9.33 -0.43
N GLU A 267 7.82 10.26 0.44
CA GLU A 267 8.42 10.41 1.77
C GLU A 267 7.45 11.00 2.79
N PHE A 268 7.54 10.58 4.03
CA PHE A 268 6.93 11.32 5.13
C PHE A 268 7.85 12.47 5.53
N TYR A 269 7.55 13.66 5.01
CA TYR A 269 8.46 14.80 4.99
C TYR A 269 8.62 15.48 6.37
N GLY A 270 7.57 15.47 7.19
CA GLY A 270 7.56 16.05 8.55
C GLY A 270 6.17 16.45 9.02
N GLY A 271 6.09 16.98 10.25
CA GLY A 271 4.82 17.23 10.95
C GLY A 271 3.83 18.14 10.24
N ALA A 272 4.29 19.19 9.53
CA ALA A 272 3.40 20.12 8.80
C ALA A 272 3.14 19.69 7.35
N TYR A 273 3.71 18.56 6.92
CA TYR A 273 3.74 18.14 5.52
C TYR A 273 3.01 16.82 5.30
N GLY A 274 3.05 15.90 6.27
CA GLY A 274 2.58 14.53 6.07
C GLY A 274 3.39 13.78 5.01
N CYS A 275 2.72 12.86 4.31
CA CYS A 275 3.31 12.13 3.19
C CYS A 275 3.28 12.97 1.91
N GLN A 276 4.41 13.10 1.22
CA GLN A 276 4.58 13.96 0.04
C GLN A 276 5.15 13.20 -1.15
N LEU A 277 4.76 13.59 -2.35
CA LEU A 277 5.46 13.27 -3.58
C LEU A 277 6.43 14.42 -3.92
N THR A 278 7.73 14.19 -3.76
CA THR A 278 8.77 15.21 -3.94
C THR A 278 9.66 14.91 -5.15
N ASP A 279 10.33 15.92 -5.68
CA ASP A 279 11.34 15.73 -6.74
C ASP A 279 12.66 15.19 -6.17
N LEU A 280 13.23 14.21 -6.83
CA LEU A 280 14.53 13.64 -6.49
C LEU A 280 15.67 14.68 -6.49
N ASN A 281 15.65 15.61 -7.44
CA ASN A 281 16.70 16.61 -7.64
C ASN A 281 16.40 17.97 -7.02
N ASN A 282 15.13 18.25 -6.76
CA ASN A 282 14.66 19.52 -6.23
C ASN A 282 13.59 19.26 -5.17
N ARG A 283 14.04 18.67 -4.07
CA ARG A 283 13.18 18.22 -2.98
C ARG A 283 12.41 19.38 -2.38
N ARG A 284 11.11 19.46 -2.68
CA ARG A 284 10.18 20.49 -2.20
C ARG A 284 8.90 19.85 -1.72
N GLY A 285 8.45 20.25 -0.51
CA GLY A 285 7.19 19.84 0.08
C GLY A 285 6.25 21.02 0.28
N TRP A 286 4.95 20.73 0.30
CA TRP A 286 3.91 21.68 0.65
C TRP A 286 3.71 21.67 2.17
N ASP A 287 3.96 22.77 2.82
CA ASP A 287 3.66 22.99 4.24
C ASP A 287 2.20 23.43 4.39
N PHE A 288 1.38 22.54 4.95
CA PHE A 288 -0.07 22.77 5.10
C PHE A 288 -0.41 23.84 6.16
N VAL A 289 0.50 24.11 7.09
CA VAL A 289 0.31 25.12 8.14
C VAL A 289 0.64 26.50 7.61
N SER A 290 1.84 26.67 7.04
CA SER A 290 2.25 27.96 6.47
C SER A 290 1.70 28.23 5.08
N ARG A 291 1.10 27.22 4.41
CA ARG A 291 0.60 27.26 3.03
C ARG A 291 1.65 27.72 2.02
N LYS A 292 2.85 27.19 2.16
CA LYS A 292 4.00 27.52 1.31
C LYS A 292 4.72 26.25 0.87
N VAL A 293 5.31 26.33 -0.32
CA VAL A 293 6.28 25.34 -0.77
C VAL A 293 7.62 25.64 -0.10
N THR A 294 8.19 24.64 0.56
CA THR A 294 9.50 24.74 1.22
C THR A 294 10.51 23.77 0.62
N SER A 295 11.78 24.16 0.62
CA SER A 295 12.85 23.32 0.13
C SER A 295 13.39 22.43 1.26
N GLY A 296 13.59 21.15 0.96
CA GLY A 296 14.30 20.21 1.83
C GLY A 296 15.78 20.06 1.42
N LYS A 297 16.56 19.42 2.30
CA LYS A 297 17.93 19.03 2.00
C LYS A 297 17.97 18.00 0.87
N ALA A 298 18.96 18.08 0.00
CA ALA A 298 19.17 17.11 -1.07
C ALA A 298 19.45 15.70 -0.52
N TRP A 299 19.02 14.69 -1.27
CA TRP A 299 19.34 13.30 -0.99
C TRP A 299 20.84 13.05 -1.18
N THR A 300 21.46 12.34 -0.22
CA THR A 300 22.91 12.06 -0.22
C THR A 300 23.23 10.57 -0.28
N ARG A 301 22.21 9.71 -0.16
CA ARG A 301 22.37 8.26 -0.15
C ARG A 301 21.35 7.66 -1.12
N PHE A 302 21.83 6.74 -1.97
CA PHE A 302 21.01 5.99 -2.92
C PHE A 302 21.22 4.51 -2.64
N ARG A 303 20.15 3.78 -2.37
CA ARG A 303 20.23 2.45 -1.77
C ARG A 303 19.24 1.50 -2.43
N ARG A 304 19.71 0.33 -2.78
CA ARG A 304 18.86 -0.77 -3.23
C ARG A 304 18.54 -1.67 -2.05
N PRO A 305 17.25 -1.86 -1.70
CA PRO A 305 16.84 -2.80 -0.67
C PRO A 305 17.34 -4.21 -0.93
N THR A 306 17.67 -4.96 0.13
CA THR A 306 18.07 -6.37 0.04
C THR A 306 16.86 -7.32 0.14
N PHE A 307 15.66 -6.79 0.29
CA PHE A 307 14.44 -7.56 0.54
C PHE A 307 13.71 -7.95 -0.73
N TYR A 308 13.93 -7.26 -1.88
CA TYR A 308 13.22 -7.47 -3.16
C TYR A 308 14.02 -6.96 -4.36
#